data_8a082afc54ed8b447d7205955822ef7a
#
_entry.id   8a082afc54ed8b447d7205955822ef7a
#
_cell.length_a   1.000
_cell.length_b   1.000
_cell.length_c   1.000
_cell.angle_alpha   90.00
_cell.angle_beta   90.00
_cell.angle_gamma   90.00
#
_symmetry.space_group_name_H-M   'P 1'
#
loop_
_entity.id
_entity.type
_entity.pdbx_description
1 polymer ?
#
loop_
_entity_poly.entity_id
_entity_poly.type
_entity_poly.pdbx_seq_one_letter_code
_entity_poly.pdbx_strand_id
1 'polypeptide(L)'
;LYGITFGNNQFFSVGSSGKLIKSINNGSSWSTVDSTVTKSLYSIVFGNSTFVGVGYLTVIVSTDNGSTFTEKENTYTFNDVTFGNGVFVAVGDNEIIYTSTDGDDWTKVYPW
;
A
#
# COMPACT_ATOMS: atom_id res chain seq x y z
N LEU A 1 14.22 0.04 -0.50
CA LEU A 1 12.90 0.40 -1.01
C LEU A 1 12.43 -0.63 -2.02
N TYR A 2 11.15 -1.00 -1.97
CA TYR A 2 10.61 -2.09 -2.78
C TYR A 2 9.51 -1.65 -3.73
N GLY A 3 8.76 -0.61 -3.39
CA GLY A 3 7.61 -0.20 -4.19
C GLY A 3 7.50 1.31 -4.27
N ILE A 4 6.83 1.77 -5.32
CA ILE A 4 6.66 3.20 -5.58
C ILE A 4 5.35 3.43 -6.32
N THR A 5 4.69 4.55 -6.05
CA THR A 5 3.47 4.95 -6.76
C THR A 5 3.40 6.46 -6.92
N PHE A 6 2.56 6.89 -7.83
CA PHE A 6 2.24 8.30 -8.03
C PHE A 6 0.74 8.49 -7.91
N GLY A 7 0.32 9.47 -7.16
CA GLY A 7 -1.08 9.83 -7.07
C GLY A 7 -1.23 11.21 -6.44
N ASN A 8 -2.17 11.96 -6.96
CA ASN A 8 -2.52 13.28 -6.45
C ASN A 8 -1.29 14.18 -6.28
N ASN A 9 -0.44 14.22 -7.32
CA ASN A 9 0.77 15.06 -7.39
C ASN A 9 1.85 14.70 -6.38
N GLN A 10 1.83 13.48 -5.86
CA GLN A 10 2.82 13.00 -4.90
C GLN A 10 3.34 11.63 -5.31
N PHE A 11 4.63 11.42 -5.10
CA PHE A 11 5.22 10.07 -5.15
C PHE A 11 5.35 9.54 -3.74
N PHE A 12 5.03 8.26 -3.56
CA PHE A 12 5.29 7.54 -2.31
C PHE A 12 6.11 6.30 -2.62
N SER A 13 7.05 5.99 -1.73
CA SER A 13 7.84 4.76 -1.82
C SER A 13 7.87 4.07 -0.48
N VAL A 14 7.87 2.74 -0.53
CA VAL A 14 7.82 1.89 0.67
C VAL A 14 9.01 0.94 0.69
N GLY A 15 9.35 0.44 1.86
CA GLY A 15 10.47 -0.47 1.98
C GLY A 15 10.51 -1.23 3.29
N SER A 16 11.69 -1.73 3.62
CA SER A 16 11.90 -2.55 4.81
C SER A 16 11.66 -1.75 6.09
N SER A 17 11.27 -2.47 7.14
CA SER A 17 11.08 -1.91 8.49
C SER A 17 10.07 -0.77 8.53
N GLY A 18 9.04 -0.84 7.68
CA GLY A 18 7.97 0.15 7.65
C GLY A 18 8.37 1.47 7.00
N LYS A 19 9.43 1.49 6.21
CA LYS A 19 9.87 2.71 5.54
C LYS A 19 8.79 3.23 4.61
N LEU A 20 8.46 4.50 4.75
CA LEU A 20 7.52 5.21 3.90
C LEU A 20 8.05 6.62 3.70
N ILE A 21 8.27 6.99 2.46
CA ILE A 21 8.78 8.32 2.10
C ILE A 21 7.93 8.90 0.98
N LYS A 22 7.89 10.23 0.90
CA LYS A 22 7.14 10.91 -0.16
C LYS A 22 7.95 12.03 -0.77
N SER A 23 7.63 12.33 -2.03
CA SER A 23 8.15 13.49 -2.74
C SER A 23 6.99 14.30 -3.30
N ILE A 24 7.06 15.61 -3.11
CA ILE A 24 6.09 16.55 -3.69
C ILE A 24 6.72 17.40 -4.80
N ASN A 25 7.95 17.09 -5.21
CA ASN A 25 8.69 17.85 -6.20
C ASN A 25 9.31 16.94 -7.27
N ASN A 26 8.53 16.01 -7.76
CA ASN A 26 8.87 15.10 -8.86
C ASN A 26 10.09 14.21 -8.57
N GLY A 27 10.23 13.80 -7.31
CA GLY A 27 11.30 12.90 -6.93
C GLY A 27 12.65 13.57 -6.64
N SER A 28 12.70 14.91 -6.67
CA SER A 28 13.96 15.63 -6.42
C SER A 28 14.38 15.54 -4.96
N SER A 29 13.44 15.56 -4.05
CA SER A 29 13.71 15.35 -2.63
C SER A 29 12.59 14.56 -1.98
N TRP A 30 12.90 13.89 -0.88
CA TRP A 30 12.00 12.96 -0.21
C TRP A 30 11.98 13.22 1.28
N SER A 31 10.81 13.06 1.89
CA SER A 31 10.66 13.18 3.35
C SER A 31 10.01 11.93 3.91
N THR A 32 10.33 11.63 5.17
CA THR A 32 9.78 10.46 5.86
C THR A 32 8.35 10.72 6.28
N VAL A 33 7.50 9.71 6.11
CA VAL A 33 6.12 9.69 6.57
C VAL A 33 5.96 8.56 7.58
N ASP A 34 5.15 8.78 8.60
CA ASP A 34 4.86 7.72 9.57
C ASP A 34 3.93 6.69 8.96
N SER A 35 4.44 5.48 8.73
CA SER A 35 3.63 4.39 8.19
C SER A 35 2.79 3.69 9.25
N THR A 36 3.04 3.96 10.53
CA THR A 36 2.45 3.31 11.70
C THR A 36 2.85 1.85 11.89
N VAL A 37 3.72 1.32 11.03
CA VAL A 37 4.18 -0.07 11.12
C VAL A 37 5.70 -0.13 11.16
N THR A 38 6.22 -1.26 11.68
CA THR A 38 7.63 -1.59 11.63
C THR A 38 7.91 -2.79 10.72
N LYS A 39 6.86 -3.35 10.15
CA LYS A 39 6.94 -4.49 9.22
C LYS A 39 7.34 -4.00 7.84
N SER A 40 7.99 -4.85 7.06
CA SER A 40 8.37 -4.51 5.69
C SER A 40 7.15 -4.30 4.82
N LEU A 41 7.19 -3.24 4.02
CA LEU A 41 6.18 -2.92 3.03
C LEU A 41 6.76 -3.18 1.64
N TYR A 42 6.04 -3.92 0.81
CA TYR A 42 6.58 -4.38 -0.47
C TYR A 42 6.02 -3.64 -1.67
N SER A 43 4.80 -3.11 -1.57
CA SER A 43 4.16 -2.43 -2.69
C SER A 43 3.23 -1.35 -2.16
N ILE A 44 3.01 -0.33 -2.98
CA ILE A 44 2.08 0.75 -2.68
C ILE A 44 1.40 1.17 -3.98
N VAL A 45 0.12 1.55 -3.88
CA VAL A 45 -0.67 1.94 -5.04
C VAL A 45 -1.60 3.09 -4.65
N PHE A 46 -1.97 3.90 -5.65
CA PHE A 46 -2.98 4.95 -5.51
C PHE A 46 -4.15 4.65 -6.42
N GLY A 47 -5.34 4.76 -5.88
CA GLY A 47 -6.58 4.64 -6.65
C GLY A 47 -7.75 5.10 -5.80
N ASN A 48 -8.77 5.63 -6.45
CA ASN A 48 -9.99 6.06 -5.77
C ASN A 48 -9.68 6.99 -4.58
N SER A 49 -8.79 7.96 -4.81
CA SER A 49 -8.35 8.95 -3.80
C SER A 49 -7.75 8.32 -2.53
N THR A 50 -7.23 7.10 -2.63
CA THR A 50 -6.73 6.31 -1.50
C THR A 50 -5.35 5.76 -1.83
N PHE A 51 -4.41 5.87 -0.89
CA PHE A 51 -3.12 5.17 -0.97
C PHE A 51 -3.23 3.87 -0.18
N VAL A 52 -2.80 2.76 -0.77
CA VAL A 52 -2.80 1.45 -0.14
C VAL A 52 -1.40 0.86 -0.24
N GLY A 53 -0.79 0.57 0.90
CA GLY A 53 0.49 -0.11 0.97
C GLY A 53 0.30 -1.51 1.54
N VAL A 54 1.01 -2.49 1.00
CA VAL A 54 0.91 -3.87 1.45
C VAL A 54 2.29 -4.43 1.75
N GLY A 55 2.35 -5.40 2.64
CA GLY A 55 3.61 -6.00 3.00
C GLY A 55 3.46 -7.22 3.90
N TYR A 56 4.46 -7.41 4.76
CA TYR A 56 4.53 -8.56 5.63
C TYR A 56 3.47 -8.49 6.71
N LEU A 57 2.42 -9.30 6.56
CA LEU A 57 1.29 -9.41 7.51
C LEU A 57 0.63 -8.05 7.79
N THR A 58 0.61 -7.15 6.81
CA THR A 58 0.10 -5.80 7.05
C THR A 58 -0.40 -5.14 5.78
N VAL A 59 -1.37 -4.26 5.96
CA VAL A 59 -1.86 -3.32 4.96
C VAL A 59 -1.94 -1.95 5.63
N ILE A 60 -1.47 -0.91 4.95
CA ILE A 60 -1.64 0.47 5.42
C ILE A 60 -2.48 1.24 4.42
N VAL A 61 -3.33 2.12 4.92
CA VAL A 61 -4.30 2.86 4.10
C VAL A 61 -4.29 4.33 4.48
N SER A 62 -4.30 5.19 3.49
CA SER A 62 -4.51 6.63 3.69
C SER A 62 -5.66 7.11 2.82
N THR A 63 -6.64 7.74 3.45
CA THR A 63 -7.77 8.38 2.77
C THR A 63 -7.70 9.91 2.86
N ASP A 64 -6.64 10.45 3.43
CA ASP A 64 -6.44 11.89 3.61
C ASP A 64 -5.26 12.41 2.80
N ASN A 65 -5.09 11.90 1.59
CA ASN A 65 -4.08 12.33 0.64
C ASN A 65 -2.63 12.02 1.10
N GLY A 66 -2.47 10.95 1.87
CA GLY A 66 -1.15 10.55 2.35
C GLY A 66 -0.66 11.30 3.57
N SER A 67 -1.52 12.10 4.21
CA SER A 67 -1.15 12.80 5.44
C SER A 67 -0.99 11.85 6.62
N THR A 68 -1.89 10.88 6.73
CA THR A 68 -1.81 9.85 7.76
C THR A 68 -2.14 8.49 7.17
N PHE A 69 -1.55 7.44 7.73
CA PHE A 69 -1.79 6.05 7.36
C PHE A 69 -2.26 5.26 8.55
N THR A 70 -3.20 4.34 8.31
CA THR A 70 -3.74 3.46 9.34
C THR A 70 -3.38 2.02 8.99
N GLU A 71 -2.88 1.27 9.95
CA GLU A 71 -2.58 -0.14 9.74
C GLU A 71 -3.84 -0.99 9.85
N LYS A 72 -3.96 -1.93 8.92
CA LYS A 72 -4.88 -3.04 9.00
C LYS A 72 -4.04 -4.31 9.12
N GLU A 73 -3.92 -4.85 10.33
CA GLU A 73 -3.16 -6.09 10.52
C GLU A 73 -3.78 -7.21 9.70
N ASN A 74 -2.92 -8.06 9.14
CA ASN A 74 -3.36 -9.13 8.26
C ASN A 74 -2.63 -10.41 8.64
N THR A 75 -3.30 -11.55 8.42
CA THR A 75 -2.70 -12.87 8.65
C THR A 75 -1.97 -13.39 7.42
N TYR A 76 -1.97 -12.65 6.32
CA TYR A 76 -1.32 -12.99 5.07
C TYR A 76 -0.29 -11.94 4.71
N THR A 77 0.74 -12.35 3.99
CA THR A 77 1.71 -11.43 3.42
C THR A 77 1.33 -11.17 1.97
N PHE A 78 1.13 -9.90 1.64
CA PHE A 78 0.93 -9.49 0.26
C PHE A 78 2.25 -8.96 -0.30
N ASN A 79 2.58 -9.40 -1.52
CA ASN A 79 3.82 -9.02 -2.19
C ASN A 79 3.62 -7.87 -3.16
N ASP A 80 2.40 -7.69 -3.66
CA ASP A 80 2.11 -6.64 -4.62
C ASP A 80 0.64 -6.27 -4.57
N VAL A 81 0.34 -5.03 -4.98
CA VAL A 81 -1.02 -4.52 -5.05
C VAL A 81 -1.13 -3.61 -6.27
N THR A 82 -2.27 -3.65 -6.94
CA THR A 82 -2.55 -2.76 -8.05
C THR A 82 -3.98 -2.25 -7.94
N PHE A 83 -4.30 -1.21 -8.72
CA PHE A 83 -5.64 -0.65 -8.78
C PHE A 83 -6.07 -0.56 -10.23
N GLY A 84 -7.26 -1.04 -10.52
CA GLY A 84 -7.82 -0.94 -11.85
C GLY A 84 -9.32 -1.17 -11.79
N ASN A 85 -10.04 -0.48 -12.67
CA ASN A 85 -11.48 -0.67 -12.80
C ASN A 85 -12.23 -0.54 -11.46
N GLY A 86 -11.77 0.38 -10.62
CA GLY A 86 -12.42 0.68 -9.35
C GLY A 86 -12.09 -0.27 -8.20
N VAL A 87 -11.14 -1.19 -8.38
CA VAL A 87 -10.85 -2.25 -7.41
C VAL A 87 -9.35 -2.34 -7.16
N PHE A 88 -8.98 -2.47 -5.89
CA PHE A 88 -7.62 -2.87 -5.50
C PHE A 88 -7.54 -4.39 -5.53
N VAL A 89 -6.45 -4.91 -6.08
CA VAL A 89 -6.17 -6.34 -6.10
C VAL A 89 -4.79 -6.57 -5.54
N ALA A 90 -4.70 -7.40 -4.51
CA ALA A 90 -3.44 -7.75 -3.86
C ALA A 90 -3.15 -9.23 -4.02
N VAL A 91 -1.88 -9.55 -4.27
CA VAL A 91 -1.42 -10.92 -4.41
C VAL A 91 -0.31 -11.19 -3.39
N GLY A 92 -0.17 -12.42 -2.97
CA GLY A 92 0.80 -12.73 -1.94
C GLY A 92 1.21 -14.18 -1.86
N ASP A 93 1.80 -14.52 -0.74
CA ASP A 93 2.29 -15.88 -0.47
C ASP A 93 1.15 -16.90 -0.50
N ASN A 94 1.50 -18.15 -0.81
CA ASN A 94 0.53 -19.25 -0.86
C ASN A 94 -0.57 -19.03 -1.90
N GLU A 95 -0.23 -18.34 -2.99
CA GLU A 95 -1.13 -18.14 -4.14
C GLU A 95 -2.41 -17.40 -3.77
N ILE A 96 -2.38 -16.54 -2.75
CA ILE A 96 -3.57 -15.77 -2.37
C ILE A 96 -3.80 -14.60 -3.30
N ILE A 97 -5.07 -14.31 -3.53
CA ILE A 97 -5.54 -13.09 -4.20
C ILE A 97 -6.68 -12.52 -3.38
N TYR A 98 -6.59 -11.24 -3.04
CA TYR A 98 -7.65 -10.52 -2.33
C TYR A 98 -8.03 -9.27 -3.11
N THR A 99 -9.28 -8.87 -2.99
CA THR A 99 -9.79 -7.65 -3.62
C THR A 99 -10.42 -6.74 -2.60
N SER A 100 -10.41 -5.44 -2.89
CA SER A 100 -11.02 -4.43 -2.03
C SER A 100 -11.42 -3.21 -2.87
N THR A 101 -12.57 -2.61 -2.54
CA THR A 101 -12.98 -1.37 -3.18
C THR A 101 -12.50 -0.13 -2.41
N ASP A 102 -12.13 -0.27 -1.15
CA ASP A 102 -11.75 0.85 -0.28
C ASP A 102 -10.36 0.70 0.34
N GLY A 103 -9.68 -0.42 0.12
CA GLY A 103 -8.38 -0.70 0.73
C GLY A 103 -8.46 -1.18 2.17
N ASP A 104 -9.62 -1.16 2.78
CA ASP A 104 -9.82 -1.48 4.19
C ASP A 104 -10.45 -2.86 4.37
N ASP A 105 -11.52 -3.13 3.64
CA ASP A 105 -12.22 -4.41 3.67
C ASP A 105 -11.79 -5.25 2.47
N TRP A 106 -11.17 -6.40 2.75
CA TRP A 106 -10.60 -7.28 1.74
C TRP A 106 -11.36 -8.59 1.66
N THR A 107 -11.62 -9.04 0.44
CA THR A 107 -12.31 -10.28 0.16
C THR A 107 -11.37 -11.25 -0.53
N LYS A 108 -11.25 -12.46 0.03
CA LYS A 108 -10.42 -13.52 -0.55
C LYS A 108 -11.08 -14.05 -1.82
N VAL A 109 -10.33 -14.06 -2.92
CA VAL A 109 -10.79 -14.59 -4.20
C VAL A 109 -10.13 -15.93 -4.50
N TYR A 110 -8.87 -16.09 -4.15
CA TYR A 110 -8.08 -17.27 -4.45
C TYR A 110 -7.18 -17.61 -3.26
N PRO A 111 -6.93 -18.90 -2.96
CA PRO A 111 -7.29 -20.09 -3.73
C PRO A 111 -8.77 -20.49 -3.56
N TRP A 112 -9.31 -20.99 -4.66
CA TRP A 112 -10.69 -21.51 -4.69
C TRP A 112 -10.74 -23.03 -4.69
#